data_c822afffe6723c19accbfc40888911e5
#
_entry.id   c822afffe6723c19accbfc40888911e5
#
_cell.length_a   1.000
_cell.length_b   1.000
_cell.length_c   1.000
_cell.angle_alpha   90.00
_cell.angle_beta   90.00
_cell.angle_gamma   90.00
#
_symmetry.space_group_name_H-M   'P 1'
#
loop_
_entity.id
_entity.type
_entity.pdbx_description
1 polymer ?
#
loop_
_entity_poly.entity_id
_entity_poly.type
_entity_poly.pdbx_seq_one_letter_code
_entity_poly.pdbx_strand_id
1 'polypeptide(L)'
;LKKDIAKIKTILESENLHFVCSREVPTDTSILGEIALESLPNINQVFIAPISKDFNKERFESCLLQVRKKIEEIYSNDEKLYICSMSSQTIVYKGLMLPNSISSFYKDIKKKSFTAKICLFHQRFSTNTQPRWHLAQPFRLLAHNGEINAIRENRNWVKARASKFSTPLIPGIGNFKSLVNETGSDSSALDNMIELLVKGGINFFRSIRMVLPPAWQNIHTMDPEVRAFHEYNSMHMEAWDGPAGIVMSDGEWAICVLDRNGLRPARYQVLTNGMITVASETGIYPVSDEEVLQKGRLSPGGIFAVNTESGEILDQHIIDDQLKQNKPYREWLKKSAIYLESTLDAFEGPGIKKMPHSELIKSSKLFSLFNEERVSVIKPLALDGLEGTGSMGDDTALAMLSSMPRSIYDYFRQQFAQVTNPPIDSLRESSVMSLEACFGPELNIFEETKDHAKRIVSTSPVLSHKKLSSLLKNPYFSSKTFDLEYSSKTNLKDALHVLTIKVISSVRKGEVIIHLNEKLPDDSKLSINALLAVGCIHQELVRLGLRSDANLIISSATARDTHQIACLISFGAEFGELKSIATSIV
;
A
#
# COMPACT_ATOMS: atom_id res chain seq x y z
N LEU A 1 -24.49 3.52 25.46
CA LEU A 1 -24.27 4.93 25.18
C LEU A 1 -23.77 5.72 26.40
N LYS A 2 -24.45 5.76 27.58
CA LYS A 2 -23.96 6.55 28.76
C LYS A 2 -22.57 6.12 29.23
N LYS A 3 -22.27 4.80 29.28
CA LYS A 3 -20.94 4.30 29.63
C LYS A 3 -19.88 4.65 28.56
N ASP A 4 -20.26 4.63 27.29
CA ASP A 4 -19.36 4.94 26.19
C ASP A 4 -19.04 6.45 26.14
N ILE A 5 -20.03 7.30 26.37
CA ILE A 5 -19.82 8.75 26.51
C ILE A 5 -18.88 9.07 27.68
N ALA A 6 -18.98 8.38 28.81
CA ALA A 6 -18.06 8.58 29.94
C ALA A 6 -16.61 8.23 29.56
N LYS A 7 -16.41 7.10 28.88
CA LYS A 7 -15.07 6.71 28.36
C LYS A 7 -14.54 7.73 27.33
N ILE A 8 -15.39 8.17 26.40
CA ILE A 8 -15.03 9.16 25.40
C ILE A 8 -14.58 10.47 26.08
N LYS A 9 -15.31 10.93 27.12
CA LYS A 9 -14.92 12.12 27.90
C LYS A 9 -13.53 12.00 28.50
N THR A 10 -13.23 10.87 29.15
CA THR A 10 -11.89 10.63 29.74
C THR A 10 -10.78 10.69 28.67
N ILE A 11 -11.03 10.12 27.48
CA ILE A 11 -10.05 10.17 26.37
C ILE A 11 -9.87 11.60 25.88
N LEU A 12 -10.96 12.36 25.70
CA LEU A 12 -10.91 13.75 25.29
C LEU A 12 -10.08 14.60 26.26
N GLU A 13 -10.34 14.46 27.56
CA GLU A 13 -9.62 15.18 28.63
C GLU A 13 -8.13 14.86 28.62
N SER A 14 -7.75 13.61 28.32
CA SER A 14 -6.33 13.22 28.20
C SER A 14 -5.60 13.90 27.04
N GLU A 15 -6.32 14.42 26.06
CA GLU A 15 -5.80 15.14 24.88
C GLU A 15 -6.07 16.66 24.95
N ASN A 16 -6.36 17.19 26.14
CA ASN A 16 -6.71 18.60 26.33
C ASN A 16 -7.93 19.07 25.49
N LEU A 17 -8.89 18.17 25.31
CA LEU A 17 -10.15 18.47 24.64
C LEU A 17 -11.31 18.38 25.64
N HIS A 18 -12.31 19.23 25.40
CA HIS A 18 -13.50 19.29 26.24
C HIS A 18 -14.72 18.76 25.49
N PHE A 19 -15.47 17.86 26.16
CA PHE A 19 -16.80 17.46 25.72
C PHE A 19 -17.82 18.55 26.03
N VAL A 20 -18.37 19.18 25.02
CA VAL A 20 -19.37 20.25 25.18
C VAL A 20 -20.75 19.66 25.43
N CYS A 21 -21.27 18.89 24.47
CA CYS A 21 -22.58 18.25 24.55
C CYS A 21 -22.69 17.09 23.52
N SER A 22 -23.78 16.36 23.61
CA SER A 22 -24.15 15.38 22.60
C SER A 22 -25.65 15.49 22.29
N ARG A 23 -26.01 15.08 21.07
CA ARG A 23 -27.42 14.97 20.64
C ARG A 23 -27.61 13.67 19.85
N GLU A 24 -28.80 13.14 19.90
CA GLU A 24 -29.25 12.15 18.93
C GLU A 24 -29.53 12.86 17.60
N VAL A 25 -29.06 12.27 16.49
CA VAL A 25 -29.27 12.85 15.15
C VAL A 25 -30.71 12.61 14.73
N PRO A 26 -31.48 13.65 14.35
CA PRO A 26 -32.86 13.49 13.94
C PRO A 26 -32.99 12.70 12.64
N THR A 27 -33.56 11.51 12.70
CA THR A 27 -33.74 10.60 11.57
C THR A 27 -35.22 10.25 11.36
N ASP A 28 -35.54 9.81 10.16
CA ASP A 28 -36.84 9.24 9.81
C ASP A 28 -36.64 7.80 9.32
N THR A 29 -36.96 6.85 10.16
CA THR A 29 -36.79 5.43 9.89
C THR A 29 -37.88 4.83 9.01
N SER A 30 -39.00 5.53 8.81
CA SER A 30 -40.13 5.04 8.03
C SER A 30 -39.83 4.82 6.55
N ILE A 31 -38.73 5.41 6.05
CA ILE A 31 -38.32 5.32 4.65
C ILE A 31 -37.34 4.17 4.36
N LEU A 32 -36.93 3.45 5.39
CA LEU A 32 -35.93 2.39 5.27
C LEU A 32 -36.59 1.05 4.94
N GLY A 33 -35.91 0.24 4.14
CA GLY A 33 -36.31 -1.15 3.92
C GLY A 33 -35.89 -2.06 5.10
N GLU A 34 -36.46 -3.26 5.16
CA GLU A 34 -36.30 -4.23 6.25
C GLU A 34 -34.85 -4.51 6.61
N ILE A 35 -33.99 -4.80 5.63
CA ILE A 35 -32.55 -5.10 5.83
C ILE A 35 -31.81 -3.91 6.49
N ALA A 36 -32.17 -2.69 6.11
CA ALA A 36 -31.55 -1.49 6.67
C ALA A 36 -32.02 -1.25 8.11
N LEU A 37 -33.31 -1.56 8.40
CA LEU A 37 -33.89 -1.45 9.74
C LEU A 37 -33.31 -2.48 10.72
N GLU A 38 -33.11 -3.73 10.31
CA GLU A 38 -32.52 -4.79 11.12
C GLU A 38 -31.10 -4.43 11.65
N SER A 39 -30.34 -3.69 10.86
CA SER A 39 -28.98 -3.29 11.18
C SER A 39 -28.81 -1.81 11.53
N LEU A 40 -29.92 -1.08 11.74
CA LEU A 40 -29.91 0.35 12.00
C LEU A 40 -29.14 0.71 13.28
N PRO A 41 -28.08 1.51 13.19
CA PRO A 41 -27.34 1.96 14.37
C PRO A 41 -28.01 3.13 15.07
N ASN A 42 -27.72 3.31 16.35
CA ASN A 42 -28.02 4.57 17.03
C ASN A 42 -27.05 5.65 16.58
N ILE A 43 -27.55 6.71 15.95
CA ILE A 43 -26.75 7.77 15.37
C ILE A 43 -26.71 8.97 16.31
N ASN A 44 -25.52 9.28 16.82
CA ASN A 44 -25.31 10.37 17.77
C ASN A 44 -24.23 11.33 17.26
N GLN A 45 -24.34 12.58 17.62
CA GLN A 45 -23.34 13.61 17.39
C GLN A 45 -22.82 14.15 18.71
N VAL A 46 -21.50 14.24 18.81
CA VAL A 46 -20.79 14.80 19.97
C VAL A 46 -20.10 16.08 19.55
N PHE A 47 -20.24 17.12 20.35
CA PHE A 47 -19.58 18.41 20.14
C PHE A 47 -18.36 18.50 21.08
N ILE A 48 -17.22 18.85 20.51
CA ILE A 48 -15.93 18.88 21.17
C ILE A 48 -15.28 20.22 20.94
N ALA A 49 -14.61 20.76 21.95
CA ALA A 49 -13.85 22.00 21.86
C ALA A 49 -12.45 21.81 22.48
N PRO A 50 -11.43 22.56 22.04
CA PRO A 50 -10.15 22.58 22.74
C PRO A 50 -10.28 23.29 24.11
N ILE A 51 -9.53 22.84 25.12
CA ILE A 51 -9.52 23.47 26.44
C ILE A 51 -8.73 24.79 26.40
N SER A 52 -7.60 24.83 25.68
CA SER A 52 -6.76 26.01 25.52
C SER A 52 -7.08 26.76 24.22
N LYS A 53 -6.92 28.07 24.24
CA LYS A 53 -7.02 28.95 23.05
C LYS A 53 -5.81 28.82 22.11
N ASP A 54 -4.74 28.15 22.55
CA ASP A 54 -3.50 27.98 21.77
C ASP A 54 -3.58 26.88 20.70
N PHE A 55 -4.73 26.24 20.57
CA PHE A 55 -4.98 25.28 19.48
C PHE A 55 -5.23 26.03 18.17
N ASN A 56 -4.31 25.91 17.22
CA ASN A 56 -4.61 26.23 15.84
C ASN A 56 -5.44 25.09 15.18
N LYS A 57 -5.95 25.33 13.98
CA LYS A 57 -6.78 24.37 13.21
C LYS A 57 -6.07 23.03 13.04
N GLU A 58 -4.81 23.05 12.63
CA GLU A 58 -4.02 21.85 12.33
C GLU A 58 -3.82 20.97 13.58
N ARG A 59 -3.39 21.56 14.68
CA ARG A 59 -3.22 20.87 15.96
C ARG A 59 -4.54 20.28 16.47
N PHE A 60 -5.64 21.02 16.31
CA PHE A 60 -6.95 20.53 16.73
C PHE A 60 -7.38 19.29 15.93
N GLU A 61 -7.26 19.32 14.61
CA GLU A 61 -7.56 18.19 13.74
C GLU A 61 -6.68 16.96 14.05
N SER A 62 -5.38 17.18 14.33
CA SER A 62 -4.47 16.09 14.71
C SER A 62 -4.83 15.48 16.07
N CYS A 63 -5.25 16.28 17.05
CA CYS A 63 -5.77 15.79 18.32
C CYS A 63 -7.08 15.01 18.16
N LEU A 64 -7.98 15.45 17.29
CA LEU A 64 -9.21 14.72 16.98
C LEU A 64 -8.91 13.34 16.37
N LEU A 65 -7.93 13.26 15.47
CA LEU A 65 -7.46 11.96 14.94
C LEU A 65 -6.92 11.06 16.05
N GLN A 66 -6.09 11.57 16.97
CA GLN A 66 -5.54 10.81 18.09
C GLN A 66 -6.65 10.27 19.00
N VAL A 67 -7.60 11.11 19.39
CA VAL A 67 -8.76 10.71 20.20
C VAL A 67 -9.56 9.60 19.50
N ARG A 68 -9.83 9.78 18.21
CA ARG A 68 -10.54 8.77 17.43
C ARG A 68 -9.79 7.44 17.41
N LYS A 69 -8.49 7.45 17.16
CA LYS A 69 -7.67 6.23 17.17
C LYS A 69 -7.68 5.54 18.53
N LYS A 70 -7.57 6.26 19.62
CA LYS A 70 -7.69 5.72 20.98
C LYS A 70 -9.07 5.09 21.26
N ILE A 71 -10.13 5.72 20.77
CA ILE A 71 -11.49 5.17 20.88
C ILE A 71 -11.60 3.89 20.03
N GLU A 72 -11.15 3.92 18.78
CA GLU A 72 -11.16 2.77 17.88
C GLU A 72 -10.39 1.56 18.48
N GLU A 73 -9.27 1.79 19.16
CA GLU A 73 -8.50 0.74 19.84
C GLU A 73 -9.27 0.07 21.00
N ILE A 74 -10.00 0.87 21.79
CA ILE A 74 -10.80 0.34 22.91
C ILE A 74 -11.95 -0.53 22.41
N TYR A 75 -12.52 -0.19 21.26
CA TYR A 75 -13.66 -0.88 20.65
C TYR A 75 -13.27 -1.79 19.48
N SER A 76 -11.96 -2.05 19.28
CA SER A 76 -11.44 -2.80 18.11
C SER A 76 -12.01 -4.22 17.96
N ASN A 77 -12.44 -4.83 19.06
CA ASN A 77 -13.08 -6.16 19.06
C ASN A 77 -14.61 -6.09 19.10
N ASP A 78 -15.18 -4.89 19.05
CA ASP A 78 -16.60 -4.67 19.22
C ASP A 78 -17.09 -3.76 18.07
N GLU A 79 -17.73 -4.34 17.06
CA GLU A 79 -18.34 -3.58 15.93
C GLU A 79 -19.46 -2.62 16.38
N LYS A 80 -19.66 -2.46 17.70
CA LYS A 80 -20.73 -1.66 18.30
C LYS A 80 -20.53 -0.16 18.21
N LEU A 81 -19.29 0.31 17.96
CA LEU A 81 -19.02 1.74 17.84
C LEU A 81 -18.23 2.05 16.59
N TYR A 82 -18.74 2.93 15.74
CA TYR A 82 -18.06 3.46 14.58
C TYR A 82 -18.16 5.00 14.54
N ILE A 83 -17.03 5.66 14.34
CA ILE A 83 -16.96 7.11 14.22
C ILE A 83 -16.93 7.49 12.73
N CYS A 84 -18.06 7.99 12.22
CA CYS A 84 -18.21 8.36 10.81
C CYS A 84 -17.32 9.54 10.40
N SER A 85 -17.25 10.56 11.26
CA SER A 85 -16.37 11.73 11.11
C SER A 85 -16.02 12.29 12.48
N MET A 86 -14.82 12.86 12.62
CA MET A 86 -14.37 13.56 13.80
C MET A 86 -13.46 14.69 13.36
N SER A 87 -14.06 15.82 12.99
CA SER A 87 -13.39 16.97 12.40
C SER A 87 -14.16 18.24 12.69
N SER A 88 -13.45 19.38 12.74
CA SER A 88 -14.04 20.71 12.79
C SER A 88 -14.39 21.27 11.40
N GLN A 89 -14.01 20.56 10.33
CA GLN A 89 -14.09 21.03 8.94
C GLN A 89 -15.12 20.26 8.12
N THR A 90 -15.31 18.97 8.40
CA THR A 90 -16.15 18.09 7.60
C THR A 90 -17.13 17.31 8.48
N ILE A 91 -18.27 16.96 7.91
CA ILE A 91 -19.27 16.07 8.52
C ILE A 91 -19.75 15.06 7.50
N VAL A 92 -19.89 13.80 7.92
CA VAL A 92 -20.30 12.69 7.05
C VAL A 92 -21.69 12.19 7.44
N TYR A 93 -22.61 12.21 6.48
CA TYR A 93 -23.93 11.57 6.54
C TYR A 93 -23.92 10.36 5.60
N LYS A 94 -24.20 9.18 6.10
CA LYS A 94 -24.18 7.94 5.31
C LYS A 94 -25.13 6.88 5.84
N GLY A 95 -25.43 5.88 5.04
CA GLY A 95 -26.29 4.78 5.48
C GLY A 95 -26.67 3.79 4.39
N LEU A 96 -27.41 2.75 4.79
CA LEU A 96 -27.99 1.74 3.90
C LEU A 96 -29.36 2.22 3.41
N MET A 97 -29.40 3.02 2.36
CA MET A 97 -30.64 3.53 1.78
C MET A 97 -30.43 3.93 0.31
N LEU A 98 -31.51 4.13 -0.41
CA LEU A 98 -31.45 4.71 -1.74
C LEU A 98 -30.92 6.15 -1.70
N PRO A 99 -30.14 6.59 -2.70
CA PRO A 99 -29.52 7.91 -2.70
C PRO A 99 -30.49 9.06 -2.50
N ASN A 100 -31.68 9.00 -3.12
CA ASN A 100 -32.72 10.01 -3.00
C ASN A 100 -33.40 10.03 -1.62
N SER A 101 -33.21 9.01 -0.81
CA SER A 101 -33.77 8.91 0.54
C SER A 101 -32.93 9.58 1.61
N ILE A 102 -31.65 9.89 1.34
CA ILE A 102 -30.71 10.40 2.36
C ILE A 102 -31.20 11.70 3.03
N SER A 103 -31.75 12.63 2.25
CA SER A 103 -32.29 13.89 2.77
C SER A 103 -33.64 13.72 3.50
N SER A 104 -34.35 12.64 3.24
CA SER A 104 -35.59 12.29 3.97
C SER A 104 -35.24 11.58 5.28
N PHE A 105 -34.22 10.73 5.29
CA PHE A 105 -33.74 10.06 6.49
C PHE A 105 -33.12 11.06 7.49
N TYR A 106 -32.13 11.85 7.06
CA TYR A 106 -31.46 12.83 7.89
C TYR A 106 -32.19 14.18 7.83
N LYS A 107 -33.05 14.47 8.81
CA LYS A 107 -33.86 15.70 8.83
C LYS A 107 -33.04 17.00 8.85
N ASP A 108 -31.78 16.93 9.32
CA ASP A 108 -30.88 18.08 9.33
C ASP A 108 -30.55 18.58 7.93
N ILE A 109 -30.41 17.69 6.95
CA ILE A 109 -30.03 18.03 5.56
C ILE A 109 -31.10 18.90 4.88
N LYS A 110 -32.38 18.76 5.27
CA LYS A 110 -33.47 19.56 4.72
C LYS A 110 -33.62 20.97 5.32
N LYS A 111 -32.88 21.27 6.37
CA LYS A 111 -32.97 22.60 7.01
C LYS A 111 -32.31 23.65 6.11
N LYS A 112 -32.97 24.78 5.89
CA LYS A 112 -32.44 25.91 5.10
C LYS A 112 -31.11 26.46 5.64
N SER A 113 -30.84 26.28 6.93
CA SER A 113 -29.58 26.68 7.58
C SER A 113 -28.45 25.68 7.37
N PHE A 114 -28.74 24.49 6.80
CA PHE A 114 -27.71 23.52 6.46
C PHE A 114 -27.13 23.89 5.10
N THR A 115 -25.97 24.51 5.11
CA THR A 115 -25.23 24.95 3.92
C THR A 115 -23.84 24.36 3.93
N ALA A 116 -23.30 24.06 2.76
CA ALA A 116 -21.94 23.57 2.59
C ALA A 116 -21.32 24.18 1.33
N LYS A 117 -20.03 24.49 1.38
CA LYS A 117 -19.25 24.91 0.20
C LYS A 117 -18.92 23.71 -0.70
N ILE A 118 -18.69 22.54 -0.08
CA ILE A 118 -18.29 21.31 -0.75
C ILE A 118 -19.32 20.22 -0.41
N CYS A 119 -19.83 19.54 -1.44
CA CYS A 119 -20.67 18.35 -1.30
C CYS A 119 -20.00 17.19 -2.03
N LEU A 120 -19.44 16.25 -1.27
CA LEU A 120 -18.82 15.03 -1.77
C LEU A 120 -19.76 13.86 -1.49
N PHE A 121 -20.06 13.04 -2.48
CA PHE A 121 -21.00 11.93 -2.31
C PHE A 121 -20.63 10.72 -3.15
N HIS A 122 -21.14 9.56 -2.72
CA HIS A 122 -21.05 8.30 -3.45
C HIS A 122 -22.37 7.53 -3.28
N GLN A 123 -22.95 7.04 -4.36
CA GLN A 123 -24.27 6.43 -4.28
C GLN A 123 -24.28 4.89 -4.22
N ARG A 124 -23.13 4.22 -4.31
CA ARG A 124 -23.06 2.76 -4.28
C ARG A 124 -22.10 2.25 -3.20
N PHE A 125 -22.38 1.03 -2.74
CA PHE A 125 -21.44 0.25 -1.93
C PHE A 125 -20.42 -0.48 -2.81
N SER A 126 -19.32 -0.91 -2.20
CA SER A 126 -18.37 -1.83 -2.84
C SER A 126 -19.08 -3.14 -3.21
N THR A 127 -18.80 -3.68 -4.39
CA THR A 127 -19.36 -4.96 -4.86
C THR A 127 -18.73 -6.16 -4.17
N ASN A 128 -17.54 -5.99 -3.59
CA ASN A 128 -16.73 -7.07 -3.01
C ASN A 128 -16.87 -7.19 -1.48
N THR A 129 -17.66 -6.34 -0.85
CA THR A 129 -17.94 -6.39 0.59
C THR A 129 -19.44 -6.45 0.84
N GLN A 130 -19.84 -7.17 1.90
CA GLN A 130 -21.24 -7.14 2.34
C GLN A 130 -21.60 -5.72 2.78
N PRO A 131 -22.70 -5.11 2.27
CA PRO A 131 -23.12 -3.79 2.65
C PRO A 131 -23.38 -3.68 4.17
N ARG A 132 -22.78 -2.67 4.81
CA ARG A 132 -22.98 -2.34 6.22
C ARG A 132 -23.04 -0.83 6.37
N TRP A 133 -23.73 -0.32 7.38
CA TRP A 133 -23.90 1.11 7.63
C TRP A 133 -22.57 1.88 7.66
N HIS A 134 -21.56 1.35 8.35
CA HIS A 134 -20.24 1.99 8.47
C HIS A 134 -19.39 1.91 7.20
N LEU A 135 -19.66 0.97 6.31
CA LEU A 135 -18.95 0.81 5.03
C LEU A 135 -19.54 1.65 3.90
N ALA A 136 -20.70 2.32 4.12
CA ALA A 136 -21.19 3.31 3.17
C ALA A 136 -20.16 4.43 2.98
N GLN A 137 -20.05 4.92 1.75
CA GLN A 137 -19.20 6.06 1.41
C GLN A 137 -20.02 7.37 1.40
N PRO A 138 -19.38 8.53 1.59
CA PRO A 138 -17.94 8.75 1.75
C PRO A 138 -17.42 8.29 3.11
N PHE A 139 -16.09 8.09 3.16
CA PHE A 139 -15.36 7.99 4.42
C PHE A 139 -15.07 9.39 4.97
N ARG A 140 -13.96 9.59 5.70
CA ARG A 140 -13.72 10.88 6.39
C ARG A 140 -13.24 11.98 5.47
N LEU A 141 -12.34 11.62 4.54
CA LEU A 141 -11.79 12.53 3.54
C LEU A 141 -12.27 12.20 2.13
N LEU A 142 -12.53 10.94 1.81
CA LEU A 142 -12.69 10.51 0.43
C LEU A 142 -13.92 9.64 0.14
N ALA A 143 -14.28 9.63 -1.13
CA ALA A 143 -15.11 8.61 -1.75
C ALA A 143 -14.38 8.02 -2.96
N HIS A 144 -14.47 6.70 -3.13
CA HIS A 144 -13.70 5.92 -4.08
C HIS A 144 -14.60 5.04 -4.94
N ASN A 145 -14.55 5.24 -6.24
CA ASN A 145 -15.12 4.35 -7.23
C ASN A 145 -14.00 3.51 -7.86
N GLY A 146 -13.88 2.27 -7.43
CA GLY A 146 -12.84 1.36 -7.90
C GLY A 146 -12.46 0.35 -6.85
N GLU A 147 -11.22 -0.10 -6.90
CA GLU A 147 -10.67 -1.15 -6.05
C GLU A 147 -9.15 -0.99 -5.93
N ILE A 148 -8.64 -0.97 -4.70
CA ILE A 148 -7.20 -0.99 -4.46
C ILE A 148 -6.76 -2.47 -4.42
N ASN A 149 -6.19 -2.94 -5.52
CA ASN A 149 -5.79 -4.34 -5.67
C ASN A 149 -4.61 -4.71 -4.75
N ALA A 150 -3.72 -3.77 -4.49
CA ALA A 150 -2.56 -3.95 -3.61
C ALA A 150 -2.90 -3.86 -2.11
N ILE A 151 -4.17 -3.74 -1.71
CA ILE A 151 -4.60 -3.41 -0.34
C ILE A 151 -3.98 -4.27 0.77
N ARG A 152 -3.80 -5.58 0.54
CA ARG A 152 -3.19 -6.47 1.53
C ARG A 152 -1.72 -6.11 1.75
N GLU A 153 -0.99 -5.86 0.69
CA GLU A 153 0.39 -5.41 0.73
C GLU A 153 0.50 -4.06 1.43
N ASN A 154 -0.32 -3.08 1.02
CA ASN A 154 -0.34 -1.74 1.61
C ASN A 154 -0.56 -1.77 3.13
N ARG A 155 -1.56 -2.54 3.61
CA ARG A 155 -1.81 -2.75 5.05
C ARG A 155 -0.62 -3.36 5.76
N ASN A 156 0.03 -4.36 5.16
CA ASN A 156 1.19 -5.03 5.73
C ASN A 156 2.39 -4.08 5.82
N TRP A 157 2.63 -3.25 4.80
CA TRP A 157 3.70 -2.25 4.82
C TRP A 157 3.46 -1.14 5.83
N VAL A 158 2.23 -0.63 5.95
CA VAL A 158 1.89 0.34 7.01
C VAL A 158 2.21 -0.24 8.38
N LYS A 159 1.87 -1.50 8.64
CA LYS A 159 2.19 -2.19 9.89
C LYS A 159 3.70 -2.37 10.10
N ALA A 160 4.43 -2.74 9.05
CA ALA A 160 5.88 -2.92 9.13
C ALA A 160 6.62 -1.59 9.40
N ARG A 161 6.13 -0.49 8.83
CA ARG A 161 6.71 0.86 8.97
C ARG A 161 6.24 1.64 10.20
N ALA A 162 5.22 1.19 10.89
CA ALA A 162 4.63 1.93 12.02
C ALA A 162 5.66 2.41 13.04
N SER A 163 6.68 1.58 13.33
CA SER A 163 7.78 1.92 14.25
C SER A 163 8.67 3.09 13.77
N LYS A 164 8.64 3.45 12.48
CA LYS A 164 9.39 4.56 11.90
C LYS A 164 8.59 5.86 11.88
N PHE A 165 7.28 5.80 12.04
CA PHE A 165 6.44 6.98 11.98
C PHE A 165 6.60 7.83 13.22
N SER A 166 6.95 9.09 13.02
CA SER A 166 7.11 10.08 14.08
C SER A 166 6.77 11.47 13.55
N THR A 167 5.90 12.18 14.25
CA THR A 167 5.57 13.57 13.96
C THR A 167 5.18 14.28 15.25
N PRO A 168 5.57 15.56 15.43
CA PRO A 168 5.19 16.36 16.60
C PRO A 168 3.68 16.61 16.69
N LEU A 169 2.95 16.53 15.57
CA LEU A 169 1.50 16.75 15.54
C LEU A 169 0.72 15.57 16.11
N ILE A 170 1.28 14.35 16.03
CA ILE A 170 0.67 13.11 16.55
C ILE A 170 1.72 12.39 17.39
N PRO A 171 1.98 12.83 18.63
CA PRO A 171 2.94 12.16 19.50
C PRO A 171 2.59 10.69 19.71
N GLY A 172 3.58 9.81 19.53
CA GLY A 172 3.38 8.37 19.70
C GLY A 172 2.61 7.67 18.58
N ILE A 173 2.52 8.26 17.40
CA ILE A 173 1.84 7.71 16.21
C ILE A 173 2.25 6.25 15.93
N GLY A 174 3.53 5.90 16.08
CA GLY A 174 4.04 4.54 15.87
C GLY A 174 3.58 3.50 16.90
N ASN A 175 2.95 3.93 18.00
CA ASN A 175 2.46 3.05 19.06
C ASN A 175 0.99 2.65 18.89
N PHE A 176 0.26 3.22 17.94
CA PHE A 176 -1.12 2.82 17.67
C PHE A 176 -1.15 1.38 17.17
N LYS A 177 -2.09 0.57 17.69
CA LYS A 177 -2.27 -0.83 17.28
C LYS A 177 -2.58 -0.97 15.79
N SER A 178 -3.38 -0.06 15.27
CA SER A 178 -3.77 -0.04 13.86
C SER A 178 -3.84 1.38 13.35
N LEU A 179 -2.96 1.70 12.42
CA LEU A 179 -2.93 3.00 11.75
C LEU A 179 -3.99 3.09 10.64
N VAL A 180 -4.24 1.98 9.96
CA VAL A 180 -5.25 1.85 8.91
C VAL A 180 -6.21 0.69 9.22
N ASN A 181 -7.40 0.72 8.65
CA ASN A 181 -8.38 -0.34 8.84
C ASN A 181 -7.88 -1.67 8.22
N GLU A 182 -7.78 -2.71 9.03
CA GLU A 182 -7.25 -4.02 8.63
C GLU A 182 -8.33 -4.96 8.04
N THR A 183 -9.60 -4.80 8.44
CA THR A 183 -10.70 -5.71 8.12
C THR A 183 -11.82 -5.09 7.28
N GLY A 184 -11.86 -3.77 7.18
CA GLY A 184 -12.85 -3.02 6.39
C GLY A 184 -12.54 -3.01 4.89
N SER A 185 -13.23 -2.15 4.15
CA SER A 185 -12.99 -1.99 2.72
C SER A 185 -11.59 -1.41 2.46
N ASP A 186 -11.07 -1.64 1.25
CA ASP A 186 -9.86 -1.02 0.71
C ASP A 186 -9.92 0.51 0.78
N SER A 187 -11.06 1.07 0.36
CA SER A 187 -11.31 2.51 0.39
C SER A 187 -11.22 3.11 1.79
N SER A 188 -11.67 2.36 2.82
CA SER A 188 -11.55 2.82 4.21
C SER A 188 -10.11 2.83 4.71
N ALA A 189 -9.30 1.88 4.24
CA ALA A 189 -7.89 1.84 4.59
C ALA A 189 -7.11 2.96 3.88
N LEU A 190 -7.41 3.23 2.60
CA LEU A 190 -6.85 4.35 1.85
C LEU A 190 -7.21 5.70 2.49
N ASP A 191 -8.49 5.90 2.88
CA ASP A 191 -8.95 7.07 3.62
C ASP A 191 -8.14 7.29 4.89
N ASN A 192 -7.95 6.23 5.67
CA ASN A 192 -7.14 6.30 6.90
C ASN A 192 -5.68 6.66 6.64
N MET A 193 -5.09 6.14 5.55
CA MET A 193 -3.69 6.44 5.23
C MET A 193 -3.51 7.89 4.82
N ILE A 194 -4.35 8.41 3.92
CA ILE A 194 -4.29 9.82 3.51
C ILE A 194 -4.57 10.74 4.70
N GLU A 195 -5.59 10.42 5.51
CA GLU A 195 -5.88 11.17 6.73
C GLU A 195 -4.67 11.23 7.68
N LEU A 196 -4.02 10.08 7.89
CA LEU A 196 -2.83 9.99 8.73
C LEU A 196 -1.68 10.88 8.24
N LEU A 197 -1.40 10.85 6.94
CA LEU A 197 -0.36 11.67 6.33
C LEU A 197 -0.68 13.16 6.46
N VAL A 198 -1.89 13.57 6.10
CA VAL A 198 -2.31 14.97 6.14
C VAL A 198 -2.36 15.51 7.57
N LYS A 199 -2.99 14.79 8.50
CA LYS A 199 -3.07 15.21 9.91
C LYS A 199 -1.72 15.07 10.63
N GLY A 200 -0.80 14.28 10.10
CA GLY A 200 0.60 14.21 10.54
C GLY A 200 1.49 15.33 10.03
N GLY A 201 0.95 16.24 9.19
CA GLY A 201 1.64 17.44 8.71
C GLY A 201 2.23 17.36 7.30
N ILE A 202 1.94 16.28 6.57
CA ILE A 202 2.35 16.21 5.16
C ILE A 202 1.37 17.02 4.30
N ASN A 203 1.89 17.80 3.37
CA ASN A 203 1.07 18.53 2.39
C ASN A 203 0.06 17.60 1.70
N PHE A 204 -1.18 18.06 1.54
CA PHE A 204 -2.27 17.22 1.02
C PHE A 204 -1.96 16.64 -0.38
N PHE A 205 -1.47 17.47 -1.30
CA PHE A 205 -1.11 17.01 -2.66
C PHE A 205 0.06 16.03 -2.64
N ARG A 206 1.07 16.26 -1.79
CA ARG A 206 2.16 15.32 -1.59
C ARG A 206 1.65 13.99 -1.04
N SER A 207 0.75 14.02 -0.05
CA SER A 207 0.13 12.81 0.53
C SER A 207 -0.57 11.98 -0.55
N ILE A 208 -1.33 12.64 -1.44
CA ILE A 208 -2.00 11.99 -2.56
C ILE A 208 -0.98 11.38 -3.51
N ARG A 209 0.03 12.15 -3.95
CA ARG A 209 1.05 11.69 -4.90
C ARG A 209 1.96 10.59 -4.35
N MET A 210 2.13 10.50 -3.04
CA MET A 210 2.85 9.40 -2.39
C MET A 210 2.09 8.07 -2.51
N VAL A 211 0.78 8.08 -2.27
CA VAL A 211 -0.04 6.84 -2.28
C VAL A 211 -0.67 6.54 -3.63
N LEU A 212 -0.94 7.58 -4.44
CA LEU A 212 -1.57 7.49 -5.76
C LEU A 212 -0.69 8.22 -6.81
N PRO A 213 0.54 7.74 -7.06
CA PRO A 213 1.40 8.37 -8.07
C PRO A 213 0.85 8.14 -9.48
N PRO A 214 1.08 9.08 -10.43
CA PRO A 214 0.90 8.80 -11.85
C PRO A 214 1.94 7.77 -12.32
N ALA A 215 1.83 7.28 -13.56
CA ALA A 215 2.91 6.55 -14.20
C ALA A 215 4.10 7.51 -14.41
N TRP A 216 5.30 7.15 -13.96
CA TRP A 216 6.49 8.01 -14.06
C TRP A 216 7.76 7.27 -14.48
N GLN A 217 7.94 5.99 -14.12
CA GLN A 217 9.18 5.25 -14.35
C GLN A 217 9.53 5.16 -15.84
N ASN A 218 8.56 4.83 -16.67
CA ASN A 218 8.75 4.58 -18.11
C ASN A 218 8.24 5.73 -18.99
N ILE A 219 7.91 6.90 -18.43
CA ILE A 219 7.45 8.08 -19.18
C ILE A 219 8.63 9.01 -19.45
N HIS A 220 9.29 8.83 -20.59
CA HIS A 220 10.50 9.59 -20.95
C HIS A 220 10.27 11.09 -21.18
N THR A 221 9.03 11.49 -21.47
CA THR A 221 8.65 12.90 -21.71
C THR A 221 8.33 13.67 -20.43
N MET A 222 8.33 13.00 -19.26
CA MET A 222 8.07 13.67 -17.98
C MET A 222 9.22 14.62 -17.62
N ASP A 223 8.85 15.79 -17.06
CA ASP A 223 9.83 16.75 -16.52
C ASP A 223 10.76 16.04 -15.52
N PRO A 224 12.10 16.17 -15.68
CA PRO A 224 13.07 15.49 -14.80
C PRO A 224 12.98 15.84 -13.32
N GLU A 225 12.52 17.03 -12.95
CA GLU A 225 12.33 17.43 -11.55
C GLU A 225 11.04 16.80 -10.97
N VAL A 226 9.97 16.71 -11.76
CA VAL A 226 8.74 15.98 -11.40
C VAL A 226 9.03 14.49 -11.24
N ARG A 227 9.80 13.89 -12.17
CA ARG A 227 10.25 12.51 -12.06
C ARG A 227 11.01 12.28 -10.76
N ALA A 228 11.97 13.17 -10.44
CA ALA A 228 12.76 13.06 -9.21
C ALA A 228 11.92 13.17 -7.94
N PHE A 229 10.86 13.98 -7.95
CA PHE A 229 9.89 14.03 -6.86
C PHE A 229 9.19 12.68 -6.66
N HIS A 230 8.72 12.04 -7.73
CA HIS A 230 8.06 10.74 -7.63
C HIS A 230 9.03 9.64 -7.21
N GLU A 231 10.22 9.60 -7.79
CA GLU A 231 11.26 8.63 -7.45
C GLU A 231 11.65 8.71 -5.97
N TYR A 232 11.92 9.91 -5.47
CA TYR A 232 12.24 10.12 -4.05
C TYR A 232 11.15 9.62 -3.11
N ASN A 233 9.88 9.93 -3.39
CA ASN A 233 8.76 9.51 -2.54
C ASN A 233 8.50 7.99 -2.64
N SER A 234 8.69 7.37 -3.81
CA SER A 234 8.49 5.93 -4.01
C SER A 234 9.53 5.06 -3.27
N MET A 235 10.67 5.64 -2.89
CA MET A 235 11.69 4.92 -2.11
C MET A 235 11.24 4.56 -0.70
N HIS A 236 10.18 5.19 -0.18
CA HIS A 236 9.69 5.01 1.19
C HIS A 236 8.17 4.75 1.28
N MET A 237 7.47 4.77 0.16
CA MET A 237 6.04 4.49 0.10
C MET A 237 5.70 3.77 -1.20
N GLU A 238 5.13 2.59 -1.10
CA GLU A 238 4.56 1.87 -2.24
C GLU A 238 3.28 2.53 -2.73
N ALA A 239 3.00 2.38 -4.03
CA ALA A 239 1.73 2.83 -4.60
C ALA A 239 0.56 2.00 -4.05
N TRP A 240 -0.55 2.66 -3.73
CA TRP A 240 -1.84 2.03 -3.45
C TRP A 240 -2.56 1.87 -4.78
N ASP A 241 -2.31 0.76 -5.44
CA ASP A 241 -2.60 0.57 -6.86
C ASP A 241 -3.88 -0.22 -7.11
N GLY A 242 -4.56 0.15 -8.19
CA GLY A 242 -5.79 -0.45 -8.66
C GLY A 242 -6.63 0.53 -9.47
N PRO A 243 -7.74 0.09 -10.08
CA PRO A 243 -8.68 0.98 -10.76
C PRO A 243 -9.29 1.98 -9.78
N ALA A 244 -8.98 3.26 -9.89
CA ALA A 244 -9.45 4.24 -8.92
C ALA A 244 -9.88 5.58 -9.53
N GLY A 245 -11.14 5.95 -9.28
CA GLY A 245 -11.64 7.31 -9.39
C GLY A 245 -11.99 7.81 -7.99
N ILE A 246 -11.23 8.78 -7.49
CA ILE A 246 -11.31 9.21 -6.10
C ILE A 246 -11.66 10.69 -6.06
N VAL A 247 -12.63 11.04 -5.23
CA VAL A 247 -12.91 12.43 -4.84
C VAL A 247 -12.68 12.58 -3.36
N MET A 248 -12.07 13.70 -2.95
CA MET A 248 -11.72 13.92 -1.54
C MET A 248 -11.79 15.39 -1.14
N SER A 249 -11.90 15.62 0.17
CA SER A 249 -11.92 16.96 0.73
C SER A 249 -11.45 16.95 2.19
N ASP A 250 -10.70 17.97 2.56
CA ASP A 250 -10.36 18.30 3.95
C ASP A 250 -11.24 19.42 4.54
N GLY A 251 -12.24 19.87 3.75
CA GLY A 251 -13.13 20.99 4.09
C GLY A 251 -12.76 22.31 3.42
N GLU A 252 -11.55 22.45 2.93
CA GLU A 252 -11.04 23.61 2.19
C GLU A 252 -10.83 23.29 0.71
N TRP A 253 -10.16 22.19 0.44
CA TRP A 253 -9.92 21.65 -0.90
C TRP A 253 -10.97 20.62 -1.30
N ALA A 254 -11.46 20.70 -2.53
CA ALA A 254 -12.18 19.64 -3.22
C ALA A 254 -11.27 19.10 -4.32
N ILE A 255 -10.94 17.80 -4.27
CA ILE A 255 -9.93 17.19 -5.12
C ILE A 255 -10.51 15.96 -5.81
N CYS A 256 -10.18 15.78 -7.09
CA CYS A 256 -10.41 14.55 -7.84
C CYS A 256 -9.09 14.01 -8.37
N VAL A 257 -8.86 12.70 -8.22
CA VAL A 257 -7.67 12.03 -8.72
C VAL A 257 -8.03 10.70 -9.35
N LEU A 258 -7.34 10.34 -10.43
CA LEU A 258 -7.44 9.05 -11.10
C LEU A 258 -6.18 8.21 -10.87
N ASP A 259 -6.37 6.89 -10.91
CA ASP A 259 -5.27 5.94 -10.93
C ASP A 259 -4.37 6.11 -12.16
N ARG A 260 -3.13 5.64 -12.05
CA ARG A 260 -2.11 5.75 -13.11
C ARG A 260 -2.49 5.04 -14.41
N ASN A 261 -3.37 4.04 -14.33
CA ASN A 261 -3.83 3.29 -15.49
C ASN A 261 -5.00 3.98 -16.20
N GLY A 262 -5.72 4.88 -15.50
CA GLY A 262 -6.88 5.59 -16.00
C GLY A 262 -8.04 4.67 -16.34
N LEU A 263 -8.26 3.64 -15.53
CA LEU A 263 -9.33 2.66 -15.72
C LEU A 263 -10.70 3.21 -15.30
N ARG A 264 -10.71 4.25 -14.46
CA ARG A 264 -11.92 4.97 -14.08
C ARG A 264 -11.96 6.34 -14.74
N PRO A 265 -13.13 6.79 -15.22
CA PRO A 265 -13.29 8.12 -15.79
C PRO A 265 -13.52 9.17 -14.70
N ALA A 266 -13.10 10.40 -14.97
CA ALA A 266 -13.56 11.59 -14.25
C ALA A 266 -13.71 12.75 -15.23
N ARG A 267 -14.81 13.49 -15.08
CA ARG A 267 -15.14 14.66 -15.89
C ARG A 267 -15.49 15.83 -14.98
N TYR A 268 -15.13 17.03 -15.38
CA TYR A 268 -15.47 18.24 -14.64
C TYR A 268 -16.16 19.28 -15.53
N GLN A 269 -16.94 20.11 -14.87
CA GLN A 269 -17.57 21.30 -15.46
C GLN A 269 -17.36 22.48 -14.49
N VAL A 270 -16.97 23.62 -15.03
CA VAL A 270 -16.94 24.90 -14.34
C VAL A 270 -18.09 25.73 -14.89
N LEU A 271 -18.97 26.20 -14.03
CA LEU A 271 -20.17 26.93 -14.41
C LEU A 271 -19.98 28.43 -14.30
N THR A 272 -20.76 29.20 -15.05
CA THR A 272 -20.72 30.67 -15.07
C THR A 272 -21.03 31.30 -13.71
N ASN A 273 -21.77 30.59 -12.85
CA ASN A 273 -22.08 31.02 -11.47
C ASN A 273 -20.96 30.67 -10.45
N GLY A 274 -19.82 30.14 -10.93
CA GLY A 274 -18.70 29.74 -10.07
C GLY A 274 -18.83 28.35 -9.44
N MET A 275 -19.91 27.62 -9.69
CA MET A 275 -20.03 26.23 -9.24
C MET A 275 -19.15 25.32 -10.09
N ILE A 276 -18.55 24.32 -9.46
CA ILE A 276 -17.74 23.30 -10.12
C ILE A 276 -18.32 21.92 -9.78
N THR A 277 -18.53 21.11 -10.79
CA THR A 277 -18.95 19.72 -10.65
C THR A 277 -17.88 18.78 -11.17
N VAL A 278 -17.58 17.73 -10.41
CA VAL A 278 -16.63 16.69 -10.80
C VAL A 278 -17.26 15.33 -10.53
N ALA A 279 -17.28 14.45 -11.52
CA ALA A 279 -17.88 13.12 -11.38
C ALA A 279 -17.32 12.11 -12.38
N SER A 280 -17.61 10.83 -12.16
CA SER A 280 -17.33 9.77 -13.13
C SER A 280 -18.05 9.97 -14.48
N GLU A 281 -19.20 10.65 -14.46
CA GLU A 281 -20.08 10.83 -15.61
C GLU A 281 -20.51 12.29 -15.77
N THR A 282 -20.88 12.68 -16.99
CA THR A 282 -21.51 13.97 -17.26
C THR A 282 -23.01 13.90 -16.97
N GLY A 283 -23.64 15.06 -16.70
CA GLY A 283 -25.09 15.17 -16.53
C GLY A 283 -25.61 14.81 -15.14
N ILE A 284 -24.71 14.58 -14.15
CA ILE A 284 -25.13 14.39 -12.75
C ILE A 284 -25.74 15.66 -12.13
N TYR A 285 -25.32 16.80 -12.61
CA TYR A 285 -25.91 18.11 -12.31
C TYR A 285 -26.44 18.70 -13.62
N PRO A 286 -27.78 18.77 -13.79
CA PRO A 286 -28.38 19.23 -15.03
C PRO A 286 -28.17 20.74 -15.21
N VAL A 287 -27.47 21.13 -16.26
CA VAL A 287 -27.21 22.51 -16.64
C VAL A 287 -27.34 22.65 -18.15
N SER A 288 -27.71 23.84 -18.61
CA SER A 288 -27.70 24.18 -20.03
C SER A 288 -26.24 24.40 -20.51
N ASP A 289 -25.97 24.21 -21.79
CA ASP A 289 -24.63 24.45 -22.35
C ASP A 289 -24.18 25.91 -22.17
N GLU A 290 -25.11 26.85 -22.10
CA GLU A 290 -24.85 28.29 -21.88
C GLU A 290 -24.34 28.59 -20.46
N GLU A 291 -24.66 27.74 -19.49
CA GLU A 291 -24.17 27.87 -18.11
C GLU A 291 -22.78 27.28 -17.92
N VAL A 292 -22.24 26.52 -18.90
CA VAL A 292 -20.95 25.87 -18.80
C VAL A 292 -19.85 26.78 -19.34
N LEU A 293 -18.99 27.27 -18.45
CA LEU A 293 -17.82 28.08 -18.81
C LEU A 293 -16.68 27.21 -19.37
N GLN A 294 -16.42 26.07 -18.69
CA GLN A 294 -15.37 25.13 -19.06
C GLN A 294 -15.80 23.70 -18.74
N LYS A 295 -15.43 22.77 -19.59
CA LYS A 295 -15.60 21.33 -19.34
C LYS A 295 -14.35 20.55 -19.74
N GLY A 296 -14.07 19.45 -19.03
CA GLY A 296 -12.93 18.63 -19.34
C GLY A 296 -13.02 17.23 -18.72
N ARG A 297 -11.97 16.45 -18.97
CA ARG A 297 -11.77 15.13 -18.38
C ARG A 297 -10.37 15.04 -17.79
N LEU A 298 -10.22 14.24 -16.72
CA LEU A 298 -8.91 13.92 -16.19
C LEU A 298 -8.26 12.83 -17.04
N SER A 299 -6.96 12.98 -17.25
CA SER A 299 -6.10 11.94 -17.85
C SER A 299 -5.74 10.85 -16.83
N PRO A 300 -5.20 9.70 -17.26
CA PRO A 300 -4.62 8.71 -16.35
C PRO A 300 -3.62 9.35 -15.39
N GLY A 301 -3.73 9.03 -14.10
CA GLY A 301 -2.92 9.66 -13.04
C GLY A 301 -3.20 11.16 -12.82
N GLY A 302 -4.19 11.72 -13.52
CA GLY A 302 -4.54 13.14 -13.43
C GLY A 302 -5.11 13.52 -12.07
N ILE A 303 -4.86 14.75 -11.66
CA ILE A 303 -5.38 15.38 -10.45
C ILE A 303 -5.96 16.75 -10.79
N PHE A 304 -7.09 17.07 -10.18
CA PHE A 304 -7.77 18.36 -10.31
C PHE A 304 -8.23 18.79 -8.93
N ALA A 305 -7.94 20.01 -8.55
CA ALA A 305 -8.24 20.52 -7.22
C ALA A 305 -8.84 21.93 -7.26
N VAL A 306 -9.74 22.19 -6.32
CA VAL A 306 -10.37 23.50 -6.14
C VAL A 306 -10.27 23.91 -4.68
N ASN A 307 -9.69 25.06 -4.41
CA ASN A 307 -9.76 25.68 -3.09
C ASN A 307 -11.03 26.52 -2.99
N THR A 308 -11.92 26.18 -2.07
CA THR A 308 -13.21 26.86 -1.93
C THR A 308 -13.16 28.14 -1.11
N GLU A 309 -12.01 28.47 -0.53
CA GLU A 309 -11.80 29.73 0.20
C GLU A 309 -11.19 30.79 -0.71
N SER A 310 -10.14 30.44 -1.47
CA SER A 310 -9.48 31.35 -2.41
C SER A 310 -10.13 31.40 -3.79
N GLY A 311 -10.88 30.36 -4.18
CA GLY A 311 -11.41 30.17 -5.54
C GLY A 311 -10.36 29.64 -6.54
N GLU A 312 -9.19 29.22 -6.07
CA GLU A 312 -8.11 28.74 -6.90
C GLU A 312 -8.43 27.37 -7.50
N ILE A 313 -8.17 27.20 -8.79
CA ILE A 313 -8.32 25.92 -9.51
C ILE A 313 -6.93 25.46 -9.92
N LEU A 314 -6.55 24.26 -9.49
CA LEU A 314 -5.26 23.64 -9.80
C LEU A 314 -5.46 22.41 -10.66
N ASP A 315 -4.80 22.38 -11.79
CA ASP A 315 -4.64 21.17 -12.59
C ASP A 315 -3.37 20.40 -12.20
N GLN A 316 -3.18 19.26 -12.84
CA GLN A 316 -2.02 18.40 -12.62
C GLN A 316 -0.68 19.15 -12.77
N HIS A 317 -0.54 19.98 -13.80
CA HIS A 317 0.73 20.64 -14.11
C HIS A 317 1.11 21.63 -13.02
N ILE A 318 0.14 22.41 -12.54
CA ILE A 318 0.35 23.39 -11.47
C ILE A 318 0.71 22.67 -10.18
N ILE A 319 -0.01 21.59 -9.82
CA ILE A 319 0.26 20.81 -8.60
C ILE A 319 1.65 20.17 -8.66
N ASP A 320 2.00 19.51 -9.76
CA ASP A 320 3.29 18.84 -9.93
C ASP A 320 4.44 19.87 -9.94
N ASP A 321 4.23 21.06 -10.52
CA ASP A 321 5.19 22.18 -10.47
C ASP A 321 5.41 22.72 -9.05
N GLN A 322 4.36 22.84 -8.26
CA GLN A 322 4.48 23.22 -6.85
C GLN A 322 5.25 22.14 -6.06
N LEU A 323 4.93 20.88 -6.25
CA LEU A 323 5.53 19.78 -5.49
C LEU A 323 7.01 19.57 -5.80
N LYS A 324 7.42 19.64 -7.08
CA LYS A 324 8.84 19.47 -7.45
C LYS A 324 9.76 20.57 -6.90
N GLN A 325 9.20 21.75 -6.59
CA GLN A 325 9.96 22.90 -6.07
C GLN A 325 10.14 22.85 -4.55
N ASN A 326 9.43 21.99 -3.81
CA ASN A 326 9.48 21.95 -2.36
C ASN A 326 10.86 21.60 -1.82
N LYS A 327 11.58 20.69 -2.47
CA LYS A 327 12.93 20.25 -2.10
C LYS A 327 13.77 19.96 -3.36
N PRO A 328 15.09 19.96 -3.26
CA PRO A 328 15.97 19.66 -4.39
C PRO A 328 16.13 18.14 -4.58
N TYR A 329 15.03 17.44 -4.86
CA TYR A 329 14.96 15.98 -4.94
C TYR A 329 15.97 15.40 -5.93
N ARG A 330 16.07 15.99 -7.13
CA ARG A 330 16.99 15.54 -8.17
C ARG A 330 18.47 15.65 -7.75
N GLU A 331 18.82 16.72 -7.03
CA GLU A 331 20.16 16.87 -6.48
C GLU A 331 20.45 15.80 -5.42
N TRP A 332 19.48 15.55 -4.53
CA TRP A 332 19.60 14.52 -3.50
C TRP A 332 19.76 13.12 -4.09
N LEU A 333 18.94 12.76 -5.08
CA LEU A 333 19.04 11.48 -5.80
C LEU A 333 20.39 11.34 -6.50
N LYS A 334 20.83 12.33 -7.27
CA LYS A 334 22.12 12.31 -7.94
C LYS A 334 23.33 12.13 -7.01
N LYS A 335 23.22 12.67 -5.78
CA LYS A 335 24.32 12.59 -4.80
C LYS A 335 24.30 11.32 -3.96
N SER A 336 23.13 10.74 -3.74
CA SER A 336 22.94 9.73 -2.69
C SER A 336 22.41 8.39 -3.20
N ALA A 337 21.65 8.35 -4.28
CA ALA A 337 21.14 7.10 -4.83
C ALA A 337 22.21 6.39 -5.68
N ILE A 338 22.21 5.06 -5.60
CA ILE A 338 23.04 4.19 -6.42
C ILE A 338 22.14 3.35 -7.30
N TYR A 339 22.36 3.36 -8.61
CA TYR A 339 21.58 2.58 -9.56
C TYR A 339 22.39 1.36 -10.00
N LEU A 340 21.81 0.15 -9.79
CA LEU A 340 22.41 -1.08 -10.32
C LEU A 340 22.09 -1.14 -11.81
N GLU A 341 23.14 -1.07 -12.63
CA GLU A 341 23.00 -1.12 -14.07
C GLU A 341 22.35 -2.43 -14.55
N SER A 342 21.63 -2.34 -15.67
CA SER A 342 20.94 -3.51 -16.25
C SER A 342 21.90 -4.47 -16.96
N THR A 343 23.02 -3.99 -17.47
CA THR A 343 23.99 -4.78 -18.24
C THR A 343 24.82 -5.69 -17.33
N LEU A 344 24.94 -6.97 -17.69
CA LEU A 344 25.72 -7.94 -16.91
C LEU A 344 27.22 -7.64 -16.94
N ASP A 345 27.72 -7.02 -18.00
CA ASP A 345 29.15 -6.69 -18.18
C ASP A 345 29.64 -5.60 -17.22
N ALA A 346 28.71 -4.77 -16.70
CA ALA A 346 29.03 -3.73 -15.73
C ALA A 346 29.35 -4.27 -14.32
N PHE A 347 29.14 -5.56 -14.06
CA PHE A 347 29.30 -6.14 -12.72
C PHE A 347 30.53 -7.05 -12.64
N GLU A 348 31.40 -6.79 -11.65
CA GLU A 348 32.46 -7.67 -11.28
C GLU A 348 31.94 -8.84 -10.43
N GLY A 349 32.41 -10.03 -10.71
CA GLY A 349 32.08 -11.22 -9.91
C GLY A 349 32.47 -12.51 -10.62
N PRO A 350 32.57 -13.61 -9.90
CA PRO A 350 32.84 -14.92 -10.51
C PRO A 350 31.67 -15.29 -11.41
N GLY A 351 31.99 -15.69 -12.63
CA GLY A 351 31.02 -16.32 -13.52
C GLY A 351 30.46 -17.61 -12.90
N ILE A 352 29.31 -18.05 -13.40
CA ILE A 352 28.70 -19.31 -12.97
C ILE A 352 29.63 -20.45 -13.39
N LYS A 353 30.14 -21.23 -12.41
CA LYS A 353 30.89 -22.46 -12.71
C LYS A 353 29.90 -23.55 -13.09
N LYS A 354 30.18 -24.28 -14.19
CA LYS A 354 29.42 -25.49 -14.53
C LYS A 354 29.50 -26.48 -13.36
N MET A 355 28.36 -26.92 -12.91
CA MET A 355 28.27 -27.91 -11.85
C MET A 355 28.63 -29.31 -12.42
N PRO A 356 29.46 -30.11 -11.73
CA PRO A 356 29.71 -31.49 -12.14
C PRO A 356 28.40 -32.29 -12.22
N HIS A 357 28.31 -33.24 -13.18
CA HIS A 357 27.08 -34.00 -13.41
C HIS A 357 26.60 -34.78 -12.17
N SER A 358 27.50 -35.30 -11.37
CA SER A 358 27.18 -36.00 -10.10
C SER A 358 26.55 -35.07 -9.07
N GLU A 359 27.06 -33.84 -8.96
CA GLU A 359 26.50 -32.79 -8.09
C GLU A 359 25.14 -32.32 -8.61
N LEU A 360 24.98 -32.19 -9.91
CA LEU A 360 23.72 -31.85 -10.54
C LEU A 360 22.61 -32.86 -10.21
N ILE A 361 22.91 -34.17 -10.33
CA ILE A 361 21.95 -35.23 -9.96
C ILE A 361 21.60 -35.16 -8.47
N LYS A 362 22.60 -34.99 -7.60
CA LYS A 362 22.39 -34.86 -6.15
C LYS A 362 21.52 -33.64 -5.83
N SER A 363 21.82 -32.50 -6.45
CA SER A 363 21.07 -31.24 -6.28
C SER A 363 19.63 -31.36 -6.78
N SER A 364 19.43 -31.97 -7.97
CA SER A 364 18.09 -32.14 -8.53
C SER A 364 17.19 -32.98 -7.62
N LYS A 365 17.75 -34.08 -7.05
CA LYS A 365 17.03 -34.90 -6.07
C LYS A 365 16.71 -34.17 -4.80
N LEU A 366 17.69 -33.43 -4.24
CA LEU A 366 17.53 -32.74 -2.97
C LEU A 366 16.53 -31.59 -3.05
N PHE A 367 16.53 -30.84 -4.14
CA PHE A 367 15.62 -29.72 -4.36
C PHE A 367 14.36 -30.11 -5.13
N SER A 368 14.08 -31.42 -5.27
CA SER A 368 12.88 -31.97 -5.90
C SER A 368 12.63 -31.41 -7.30
N LEU A 369 13.69 -31.30 -8.10
CA LEU A 369 13.59 -30.88 -9.49
C LEU A 369 13.24 -32.09 -10.35
N PHE A 370 12.03 -32.14 -10.91
CA PHE A 370 11.55 -33.19 -11.78
C PHE A 370 11.94 -32.92 -13.25
N ASN A 371 12.02 -34.00 -14.03
CA ASN A 371 12.39 -33.88 -15.42
C ASN A 371 11.34 -33.13 -16.25
N GLU A 372 10.07 -33.29 -15.93
CA GLU A 372 8.97 -32.57 -16.56
C GLU A 372 9.12 -31.04 -16.35
N GLU A 373 9.41 -30.60 -15.14
CA GLU A 373 9.62 -29.19 -14.82
C GLU A 373 10.86 -28.61 -15.54
N ARG A 374 11.92 -29.41 -15.61
CA ARG A 374 13.12 -29.07 -16.37
C ARG A 374 12.83 -28.82 -17.84
N VAL A 375 12.04 -29.67 -18.47
CA VAL A 375 11.74 -29.61 -19.92
C VAL A 375 10.67 -28.56 -20.23
N SER A 376 9.61 -28.48 -19.42
CA SER A 376 8.44 -27.64 -19.71
C SER A 376 8.55 -26.20 -19.16
N VAL A 377 9.35 -25.97 -18.13
CA VAL A 377 9.46 -24.65 -17.49
C VAL A 377 10.85 -24.05 -17.68
N ILE A 378 11.89 -24.75 -17.17
CA ILE A 378 13.23 -24.15 -17.08
C ILE A 378 13.87 -24.00 -18.46
N LYS A 379 13.77 -25.02 -19.31
CA LYS A 379 14.41 -25.02 -20.63
C LYS A 379 13.84 -23.95 -21.56
N PRO A 380 12.51 -23.79 -21.73
CA PRO A 380 11.94 -22.69 -22.53
C PRO A 380 12.31 -21.30 -21.99
N LEU A 381 12.29 -21.13 -20.67
CA LEU A 381 12.67 -19.87 -20.05
C LEU A 381 14.15 -19.50 -20.33
N ALA A 382 15.03 -20.49 -20.26
CA ALA A 382 16.47 -20.27 -20.43
C ALA A 382 16.92 -20.12 -21.88
N LEU A 383 16.29 -20.83 -22.83
CA LEU A 383 16.67 -20.82 -24.25
C LEU A 383 15.90 -19.78 -25.07
N ASP A 384 14.60 -19.65 -24.80
CA ASP A 384 13.69 -18.89 -25.65
C ASP A 384 13.15 -17.63 -24.96
N GLY A 385 13.43 -17.45 -23.66
CA GLY A 385 12.85 -16.38 -22.86
C GLY A 385 11.32 -16.50 -22.69
N LEU A 386 10.79 -17.70 -22.88
CA LEU A 386 9.36 -17.98 -22.80
C LEU A 386 9.00 -18.57 -21.43
N GLU A 387 7.97 -18.00 -20.83
CA GLU A 387 7.45 -18.50 -19.58
C GLU A 387 6.54 -19.72 -19.83
N GLY A 388 6.84 -20.84 -19.16
CA GLY A 388 6.11 -22.09 -19.34
C GLY A 388 4.77 -22.15 -18.61
N THR A 389 4.49 -21.19 -17.72
CA THR A 389 3.25 -21.16 -16.91
C THR A 389 2.46 -19.90 -17.20
N GLY A 390 1.19 -20.05 -17.57
CA GLY A 390 0.29 -18.93 -17.87
C GLY A 390 -0.46 -18.38 -16.67
N SER A 391 -0.25 -18.88 -15.44
CA SER A 391 -0.95 -18.44 -14.24
C SER A 391 -0.08 -18.48 -13.00
N MET A 392 -0.44 -17.65 -12.02
CA MET A 392 0.21 -17.57 -10.71
C MET A 392 -0.46 -18.54 -9.72
N GLY A 393 -0.16 -19.84 -9.87
CA GLY A 393 -0.86 -20.93 -9.19
C GLY A 393 -2.18 -21.32 -9.87
N ASP A 394 -2.75 -22.45 -9.50
CA ASP A 394 -4.00 -22.95 -10.05
C ASP A 394 -4.97 -23.49 -8.98
N ASP A 395 -6.20 -23.78 -9.39
CA ASP A 395 -7.27 -24.31 -8.54
C ASP A 395 -7.36 -25.84 -8.58
N THR A 396 -6.42 -26.52 -9.23
CA THR A 396 -6.41 -27.98 -9.33
C THR A 396 -6.31 -28.61 -7.95
N ALA A 397 -7.21 -29.51 -7.65
CA ALA A 397 -7.21 -30.22 -6.37
C ALA A 397 -5.93 -31.05 -6.22
N LEU A 398 -5.31 -30.95 -5.04
CA LEU A 398 -4.13 -31.73 -4.72
C LEU A 398 -4.45 -33.22 -4.69
N ALA A 399 -3.60 -34.05 -5.31
CA ALA A 399 -3.75 -35.49 -5.35
C ALA A 399 -3.40 -36.10 -3.99
N MET A 400 -4.37 -36.21 -3.10
CA MET A 400 -4.18 -36.60 -1.69
C MET A 400 -3.63 -38.03 -1.51
N LEU A 401 -3.84 -38.89 -2.49
CA LEU A 401 -3.37 -40.29 -2.44
C LEU A 401 -2.06 -40.51 -3.26
N SER A 402 -1.46 -39.44 -3.76
CA SER A 402 -0.18 -39.51 -4.48
C SER A 402 0.98 -39.64 -3.49
N SER A 403 1.95 -40.47 -3.84
CA SER A 403 3.25 -40.57 -3.16
C SER A 403 4.27 -39.53 -3.67
N MET A 404 3.93 -38.76 -4.72
CA MET A 404 4.81 -37.72 -5.24
C MET A 404 4.86 -36.52 -4.28
N PRO A 405 6.06 -36.09 -3.88
CA PRO A 405 6.20 -34.88 -3.09
C PRO A 405 5.76 -33.66 -3.91
N ARG A 406 5.04 -32.74 -3.29
CA ARG A 406 4.66 -31.47 -3.88
C ARG A 406 5.55 -30.36 -3.35
N SER A 407 5.85 -29.38 -4.21
CA SER A 407 6.51 -28.15 -3.79
C SER A 407 5.61 -27.37 -2.83
N ILE A 408 6.21 -26.70 -1.86
CA ILE A 408 5.45 -25.81 -0.97
C ILE A 408 4.75 -24.69 -1.75
N TYR A 409 5.29 -24.26 -2.87
CA TYR A 409 4.72 -23.23 -3.73
C TYR A 409 3.41 -23.63 -4.38
N ASP A 410 3.17 -24.93 -4.60
CA ASP A 410 1.93 -25.45 -5.19
C ASP A 410 0.70 -25.24 -4.30
N TYR A 411 0.89 -24.88 -3.02
CA TYR A 411 -0.19 -24.59 -2.09
C TYR A 411 -0.65 -23.12 -2.13
N PHE A 412 0.00 -22.30 -2.92
CA PHE A 412 -0.29 -20.87 -3.04
C PHE A 412 -0.80 -20.53 -4.44
N ARG A 413 -1.69 -19.55 -4.50
CA ARG A 413 -2.23 -19.01 -5.74
C ARG A 413 -2.56 -17.54 -5.56
N GLN A 414 -2.59 -16.80 -6.65
CA GLN A 414 -3.11 -15.44 -6.64
C GLN A 414 -4.59 -15.43 -6.28
N GLN A 415 -5.04 -14.39 -5.62
CA GLN A 415 -6.43 -14.20 -5.19
C GLN A 415 -7.18 -13.17 -6.04
N PHE A 416 -6.58 -12.68 -7.10
CA PHE A 416 -7.24 -11.77 -8.03
C PHE A 416 -8.22 -12.51 -8.92
N ALA A 417 -9.33 -11.85 -9.27
CA ALA A 417 -10.17 -12.29 -10.36
C ALA A 417 -9.40 -12.14 -11.68
N GLN A 418 -9.30 -13.22 -12.43
CA GLN A 418 -8.75 -13.19 -13.78
C GLN A 418 -9.89 -13.08 -14.79
N VAL A 419 -9.70 -12.24 -15.81
CA VAL A 419 -10.66 -12.03 -16.90
C VAL A 419 -9.98 -12.38 -18.23
N THR A 420 -10.79 -12.85 -19.18
CA THR A 420 -10.31 -13.21 -20.53
C THR A 420 -9.73 -12.00 -21.27
N ASN A 421 -10.32 -10.83 -21.07
CA ASN A 421 -9.88 -9.57 -21.66
C ASN A 421 -9.43 -8.62 -20.54
N PRO A 422 -8.15 -8.64 -20.16
CA PRO A 422 -7.64 -7.70 -19.15
C PRO A 422 -7.75 -6.25 -19.65
N PRO A 423 -7.98 -5.28 -18.75
CA PRO A 423 -8.17 -3.87 -19.13
C PRO A 423 -6.89 -3.18 -19.59
N ILE A 424 -5.73 -3.82 -19.41
CA ILE A 424 -4.41 -3.31 -19.79
C ILE A 424 -3.74 -4.34 -20.70
N ASP A 425 -3.36 -3.90 -21.89
CA ASP A 425 -2.54 -4.69 -22.82
C ASP A 425 -1.04 -4.57 -22.48
N SER A 426 -0.21 -5.44 -23.09
CA SER A 426 1.25 -5.48 -22.84
C SER A 426 1.97 -4.18 -23.19
N LEU A 427 1.52 -3.42 -24.20
CA LEU A 427 2.11 -2.14 -24.57
C LEU A 427 1.83 -1.06 -23.52
N ARG A 428 0.58 -1.01 -23.04
CA ARG A 428 0.21 -0.10 -21.96
C ARG A 428 0.86 -0.50 -20.64
N GLU A 429 0.91 -1.79 -20.33
CA GLU A 429 1.58 -2.32 -19.14
C GLU A 429 3.04 -1.87 -19.08
N SER A 430 3.78 -1.93 -20.19
CA SER A 430 5.18 -1.49 -20.25
C SER A 430 5.39 -0.01 -19.89
N SER A 431 4.38 0.84 -20.12
CA SER A 431 4.46 2.28 -19.79
C SER A 431 3.97 2.61 -18.37
N VAL A 432 3.00 1.87 -17.83
CA VAL A 432 2.37 2.20 -16.54
C VAL A 432 2.87 1.35 -15.37
N MET A 433 3.48 0.19 -15.62
CA MET A 433 4.01 -0.72 -14.60
C MET A 433 5.54 -0.67 -14.55
N SER A 434 6.10 -1.01 -13.39
CA SER A 434 7.54 -1.12 -13.19
C SER A 434 7.84 -2.22 -12.18
N LEU A 435 8.95 -2.92 -12.40
CA LEU A 435 9.54 -3.88 -11.46
C LEU A 435 10.70 -3.26 -10.65
N GLU A 436 10.88 -1.95 -10.75
CA GLU A 436 11.90 -1.25 -10.00
C GLU A 436 11.70 -1.40 -8.50
N ALA A 437 12.77 -1.70 -7.80
CA ALA A 437 12.78 -1.90 -6.36
C ALA A 437 14.04 -1.30 -5.71
N CYS A 438 13.97 -0.99 -4.40
CA CYS A 438 15.01 -0.27 -3.69
C CYS A 438 15.55 -1.07 -2.50
N PHE A 439 16.86 -0.96 -2.25
CA PHE A 439 17.53 -1.43 -1.03
C PHE A 439 17.92 -0.27 -0.12
N GLY A 440 17.98 -0.51 1.16
CA GLY A 440 18.39 0.41 2.20
C GLY A 440 17.34 0.51 3.30
N PRO A 441 17.68 1.08 4.46
CA PRO A 441 16.73 1.27 5.56
C PRO A 441 15.66 2.29 5.17
N GLU A 442 14.42 2.05 5.58
CA GLU A 442 13.35 3.03 5.45
C GLU A 442 13.43 4.06 6.57
N LEU A 443 13.12 5.30 6.23
CA LEU A 443 13.14 6.42 7.15
C LEU A 443 11.73 6.94 7.44
N ASN A 444 11.63 7.92 8.33
CA ASN A 444 10.37 8.52 8.73
C ASN A 444 9.74 9.31 7.57
N ILE A 445 8.60 8.87 7.06
CA ILE A 445 7.92 9.50 5.90
C ILE A 445 7.38 10.91 6.17
N PHE A 446 7.28 11.30 7.45
CA PHE A 446 6.86 12.66 7.85
C PHE A 446 8.00 13.67 7.72
N GLU A 447 9.20 13.23 7.41
CA GLU A 447 10.36 14.06 7.16
C GLU A 447 10.79 14.00 5.70
N GLU A 448 11.38 15.09 5.21
CA GLU A 448 11.96 15.17 3.87
C GLU A 448 13.40 15.63 3.97
N THR A 449 14.33 14.68 3.87
CA THR A 449 15.76 14.94 3.97
C THR A 449 16.53 14.25 2.85
N LYS A 450 17.77 14.72 2.61
CA LYS A 450 18.69 14.08 1.64
C LYS A 450 18.97 12.61 1.96
N ASP A 451 18.87 12.20 3.24
CA ASP A 451 19.17 10.84 3.67
C ASP A 451 18.13 9.83 3.17
N HIS A 452 16.89 10.28 2.89
CA HIS A 452 15.85 9.45 2.27
C HIS A 452 16.23 9.02 0.85
N ALA A 453 17.06 9.79 0.14
CA ALA A 453 17.58 9.41 -1.18
C ALA A 453 18.76 8.41 -1.11
N LYS A 454 19.23 8.05 0.10
CA LYS A 454 20.34 7.10 0.28
C LYS A 454 19.86 5.66 0.13
N ARG A 455 19.60 5.25 -1.11
CA ARG A 455 19.08 3.93 -1.48
C ARG A 455 19.88 3.34 -2.66
N ILE A 456 19.82 2.01 -2.79
CA ILE A 456 20.31 1.31 -3.98
C ILE A 456 19.09 0.88 -4.78
N VAL A 457 19.00 1.32 -6.03
CA VAL A 457 17.85 1.07 -6.93
C VAL A 457 18.22 -0.03 -7.92
N SER A 458 17.32 -1.00 -8.09
CA SER A 458 17.43 -2.05 -9.10
C SER A 458 16.21 -2.03 -10.01
N THR A 459 16.40 -2.23 -11.30
CA THR A 459 15.33 -2.28 -12.30
C THR A 459 14.43 -3.52 -12.21
N SER A 460 14.83 -4.52 -11.40
CA SER A 460 14.09 -5.76 -11.22
C SER A 460 14.33 -6.34 -9.83
N PRO A 461 13.33 -7.00 -9.21
CA PRO A 461 13.52 -7.74 -7.97
C PRO A 461 14.27 -9.06 -8.18
N VAL A 462 14.52 -9.47 -9.42
CA VAL A 462 15.31 -10.65 -9.75
C VAL A 462 16.74 -10.21 -10.08
N LEU A 463 17.70 -10.69 -9.30
CA LEU A 463 19.11 -10.36 -9.43
C LEU A 463 19.87 -11.50 -10.14
N SER A 464 20.75 -11.15 -11.07
CA SER A 464 21.76 -12.07 -11.55
C SER A 464 22.81 -12.32 -10.47
N HIS A 465 23.55 -13.44 -10.57
CA HIS A 465 24.63 -13.77 -9.65
C HIS A 465 25.69 -12.65 -9.56
N LYS A 466 26.02 -12.03 -10.69
CA LYS A 466 26.97 -10.89 -10.73
C LYS A 466 26.41 -9.68 -9.97
N LYS A 467 25.16 -9.30 -10.20
CA LYS A 467 24.50 -8.19 -9.49
C LYS A 467 24.45 -8.44 -7.98
N LEU A 468 24.05 -9.65 -7.57
CA LEU A 468 24.04 -10.01 -6.15
C LEU A 468 25.44 -9.95 -5.55
N SER A 469 26.47 -10.52 -6.22
CA SER A 469 27.85 -10.47 -5.74
C SER A 469 28.37 -9.03 -5.59
N SER A 470 28.05 -8.16 -6.53
CA SER A 470 28.37 -6.73 -6.44
C SER A 470 27.64 -6.06 -5.27
N LEU A 471 26.36 -6.33 -5.10
CA LEU A 471 25.54 -5.79 -4.02
C LEU A 471 26.05 -6.18 -2.64
N LEU A 472 26.40 -7.47 -2.43
CA LEU A 472 26.91 -7.98 -1.15
C LEU A 472 28.30 -7.42 -0.80
N LYS A 473 29.06 -6.96 -1.78
CA LYS A 473 30.36 -6.29 -1.59
C LYS A 473 30.25 -4.77 -1.54
N ASN A 474 29.10 -4.22 -1.75
CA ASN A 474 28.91 -2.78 -1.81
C ASN A 474 29.16 -2.16 -0.42
N PRO A 475 30.06 -1.17 -0.29
CA PRO A 475 30.39 -0.55 1.00
C PRO A 475 29.29 0.38 1.54
N TYR A 476 28.24 0.64 0.76
CA TYR A 476 27.18 1.59 1.10
C TYR A 476 26.29 1.10 2.24
N PHE A 477 26.01 -0.21 2.25
CA PHE A 477 25.26 -0.88 3.31
C PHE A 477 25.96 -2.17 3.70
N SER A 478 26.04 -2.42 5.01
CA SER A 478 26.58 -3.67 5.53
C SER A 478 25.65 -4.85 5.18
N SER A 479 26.27 -5.97 4.85
CA SER A 479 25.57 -7.20 4.44
C SER A 479 25.99 -8.40 5.27
N LYS A 480 25.05 -9.33 5.50
CA LYS A 480 25.32 -10.60 6.16
C LYS A 480 24.60 -11.75 5.46
N THR A 481 25.38 -12.78 5.14
CA THR A 481 24.85 -14.03 4.56
C THR A 481 24.59 -15.06 5.65
N PHE A 482 23.45 -15.74 5.53
CA PHE A 482 23.01 -16.87 6.34
C PHE A 482 22.69 -18.05 5.42
N ASP A 483 23.44 -19.13 5.55
CA ASP A 483 23.16 -20.36 4.83
C ASP A 483 21.91 -21.03 5.43
N LEU A 484 20.98 -21.42 4.57
CA LEU A 484 19.73 -22.08 4.93
C LEU A 484 19.94 -23.58 5.10
N GLU A 485 20.75 -23.95 6.09
CA GLU A 485 21.07 -25.34 6.41
C GLU A 485 21.04 -25.59 7.93
N TYR A 486 20.73 -26.80 8.32
CA TYR A 486 20.72 -27.19 9.72
C TYR A 486 21.12 -28.66 9.90
N SER A 487 21.56 -29.02 11.11
CA SER A 487 21.94 -30.40 11.43
C SER A 487 20.77 -31.38 11.31
N SER A 488 20.97 -32.52 10.66
CA SER A 488 19.95 -33.58 10.58
C SER A 488 19.49 -34.14 11.94
N LYS A 489 20.22 -33.83 13.02
CA LYS A 489 19.86 -34.17 14.40
C LYS A 489 18.91 -33.15 15.07
N THR A 490 18.67 -32.01 14.43
CA THR A 490 17.80 -30.94 14.95
C THR A 490 16.49 -30.94 14.19
N ASN A 491 15.38 -30.61 14.83
CA ASN A 491 14.13 -30.44 14.11
C ASN A 491 14.07 -29.08 13.40
N LEU A 492 13.25 -28.99 12.36
CA LEU A 492 13.12 -27.81 11.50
C LEU A 492 12.65 -26.57 12.29
N LYS A 493 11.72 -26.74 13.24
CA LYS A 493 11.18 -25.62 14.03
C LYS A 493 12.27 -24.95 14.87
N ASP A 494 13.10 -25.74 15.54
CA ASP A 494 14.21 -25.20 16.33
C ASP A 494 15.27 -24.57 15.44
N ALA A 495 15.54 -25.18 14.28
CA ALA A 495 16.48 -24.62 13.33
C ALA A 495 16.03 -23.24 12.80
N LEU A 496 14.73 -23.10 12.44
CA LEU A 496 14.16 -21.82 12.05
C LEU A 496 14.23 -20.77 13.18
N HIS A 497 13.93 -21.18 14.40
CA HIS A 497 14.01 -20.28 15.56
C HIS A 497 15.45 -19.77 15.78
N VAL A 498 16.43 -20.66 15.74
CA VAL A 498 17.85 -20.29 15.87
C VAL A 498 18.30 -19.36 14.74
N LEU A 499 17.91 -19.65 13.49
CA LEU A 499 18.20 -18.79 12.34
C LEU A 499 17.60 -17.40 12.55
N THR A 500 16.34 -17.32 12.93
CA THR A 500 15.63 -16.06 13.16
C THR A 500 16.30 -15.21 14.23
N ILE A 501 16.72 -15.81 15.36
CA ILE A 501 17.46 -15.09 16.41
C ILE A 501 18.81 -14.54 15.88
N LYS A 502 19.53 -15.31 15.07
CA LYS A 502 20.80 -14.86 14.47
C LYS A 502 20.57 -13.68 13.54
N VAL A 503 19.53 -13.70 12.71
CA VAL A 503 19.17 -12.59 11.83
C VAL A 503 18.81 -11.35 12.63
N ILE A 504 17.92 -11.46 13.63
CA ILE A 504 17.55 -10.34 14.50
C ILE A 504 18.77 -9.71 15.16
N SER A 505 19.66 -10.55 15.68
CA SER A 505 20.92 -10.07 16.28
C SER A 505 21.78 -9.31 15.29
N SER A 506 21.79 -9.74 14.03
CA SER A 506 22.54 -9.11 12.94
C SER A 506 21.93 -7.74 12.58
N VAL A 507 20.62 -7.68 12.40
CA VAL A 507 19.91 -6.41 12.12
C VAL A 507 20.12 -5.39 13.25
N ARG A 508 20.02 -5.83 14.51
CA ARG A 508 20.31 -4.97 15.67
C ARG A 508 21.74 -4.44 15.74
N LYS A 509 22.70 -5.09 15.08
CA LYS A 509 24.08 -4.63 14.93
C LYS A 509 24.26 -3.67 13.75
N GLY A 510 23.19 -3.37 13.00
CA GLY A 510 23.22 -2.44 11.86
C GLY A 510 23.43 -3.10 10.50
N GLU A 511 23.33 -4.43 10.40
CA GLU A 511 23.33 -5.08 9.08
C GLU A 511 22.03 -4.77 8.34
N VAL A 512 22.14 -4.19 7.14
CA VAL A 512 21.00 -3.73 6.34
C VAL A 512 20.60 -4.78 5.30
N ILE A 513 21.57 -5.45 4.69
CA ILE A 513 21.31 -6.45 3.65
C ILE A 513 21.46 -7.83 4.27
N ILE A 514 20.34 -8.50 4.45
CA ILE A 514 20.28 -9.88 4.97
C ILE A 514 20.10 -10.84 3.79
N HIS A 515 21.17 -11.55 3.47
CA HIS A 515 21.17 -12.53 2.40
C HIS A 515 20.91 -13.94 2.97
N LEU A 516 19.80 -14.54 2.57
CA LEU A 516 19.43 -15.91 2.90
C LEU A 516 19.80 -16.82 1.73
N ASN A 517 20.71 -17.75 1.96
CA ASN A 517 21.34 -18.54 0.90
C ASN A 517 20.92 -20.01 1.00
N GLU A 518 20.03 -20.45 0.12
CA GLU A 518 19.65 -21.85 0.01
C GLU A 518 20.80 -22.64 -0.63
N LYS A 519 21.62 -23.24 0.22
CA LYS A 519 22.83 -23.95 -0.16
C LYS A 519 22.59 -25.45 -0.26
N LEU A 520 23.32 -26.12 -1.14
CA LEU A 520 23.38 -27.58 -1.14
C LEU A 520 24.03 -28.05 0.16
N PRO A 521 23.31 -28.71 1.05
CA PRO A 521 23.86 -29.12 2.33
C PRO A 521 24.79 -30.34 2.18
N ASP A 522 25.73 -30.49 3.14
CA ASP A 522 26.53 -31.69 3.31
C ASP A 522 25.64 -32.87 3.74
N ASP A 523 26.20 -34.09 3.73
CA ASP A 523 25.46 -35.32 4.06
C ASP A 523 24.93 -35.36 5.52
N SER A 524 25.49 -34.54 6.42
CA SER A 524 25.05 -34.42 7.83
C SER A 524 24.03 -33.33 8.06
N LYS A 525 23.65 -32.57 7.06
CA LYS A 525 22.77 -31.40 7.15
C LYS A 525 21.56 -31.53 6.24
N LEU A 526 20.53 -30.76 6.57
CA LEU A 526 19.30 -30.60 5.79
C LEU A 526 19.15 -29.14 5.37
N SER A 527 18.46 -28.89 4.26
CA SER A 527 18.12 -27.55 3.78
C SER A 527 16.86 -27.02 4.46
N ILE A 528 16.86 -25.74 4.82
CA ILE A 528 15.67 -25.00 5.20
C ILE A 528 15.09 -24.41 3.91
N ASN A 529 13.81 -24.69 3.62
CA ASN A 529 13.16 -24.11 2.47
C ASN A 529 13.12 -22.57 2.55
N ALA A 530 13.45 -21.90 1.45
CA ALA A 530 13.57 -20.45 1.37
C ALA A 530 12.27 -19.73 1.78
N LEU A 531 11.10 -20.21 1.35
CA LEU A 531 9.82 -19.59 1.66
C LEU A 531 9.51 -19.61 3.17
N LEU A 532 9.79 -20.74 3.85
CA LEU A 532 9.62 -20.85 5.30
C LEU A 532 10.57 -19.92 6.06
N ALA A 533 11.85 -19.86 5.63
CA ALA A 533 12.85 -19.00 6.25
C ALA A 533 12.45 -17.51 6.13
N VAL A 534 12.09 -17.07 4.92
CA VAL A 534 11.67 -15.69 4.67
C VAL A 534 10.47 -15.32 5.52
N GLY A 535 9.40 -16.13 5.45
CA GLY A 535 8.17 -15.83 6.17
C GLY A 535 8.37 -15.75 7.69
N CYS A 536 9.14 -16.68 8.26
CA CYS A 536 9.45 -16.70 9.69
C CYS A 536 10.25 -15.45 10.12
N ILE A 537 11.31 -15.12 9.38
CA ILE A 537 12.17 -13.97 9.66
C ILE A 537 11.41 -12.66 9.47
N HIS A 538 10.68 -12.51 8.35
CA HIS A 538 9.88 -11.33 8.06
C HIS A 538 8.89 -11.01 9.18
N GLN A 539 8.07 -12.00 9.57
CA GLN A 539 7.05 -11.81 10.61
C GLN A 539 7.67 -11.41 11.96
N GLU A 540 8.80 -11.99 12.32
CA GLU A 540 9.47 -11.67 13.57
C GLU A 540 10.13 -10.28 13.54
N LEU A 541 10.71 -9.87 12.40
CA LEU A 541 11.22 -8.51 12.22
C LEU A 541 10.08 -7.47 12.29
N VAL A 542 8.91 -7.76 11.69
CA VAL A 542 7.71 -6.90 11.82
C VAL A 542 7.28 -6.79 13.28
N ARG A 543 7.16 -7.93 13.98
CA ARG A 543 6.75 -7.97 15.40
C ARG A 543 7.67 -7.14 16.30
N LEU A 544 8.97 -7.09 15.98
CA LEU A 544 9.99 -6.36 16.74
C LEU A 544 10.19 -4.92 16.25
N GLY A 545 9.48 -4.46 15.23
CA GLY A 545 9.66 -3.13 14.63
C GLY A 545 11.00 -2.93 13.91
N LEU A 546 11.65 -4.02 13.47
CA LEU A 546 12.96 -4.02 12.81
C LEU A 546 12.88 -4.23 11.30
N ARG A 547 11.67 -4.48 10.75
CA ARG A 547 11.53 -4.85 9.34
C ARG A 547 12.01 -3.76 8.39
N SER A 548 11.79 -2.52 8.72
CA SER A 548 12.21 -1.35 7.93
C SER A 548 13.71 -1.02 8.05
N ASP A 549 14.45 -1.72 8.92
CA ASP A 549 15.91 -1.56 9.04
C ASP A 549 16.71 -2.49 8.13
N ALA A 550 16.05 -3.51 7.56
CA ALA A 550 16.74 -4.55 6.80
C ALA A 550 15.97 -4.99 5.55
N ASN A 551 16.71 -5.35 4.51
CA ASN A 551 16.23 -5.94 3.28
C ASN A 551 16.55 -7.43 3.25
N LEU A 552 15.57 -8.26 2.88
CA LEU A 552 15.72 -9.72 2.77
C LEU A 552 15.96 -10.11 1.31
N ILE A 553 17.13 -10.66 1.04
CA ILE A 553 17.52 -11.17 -0.28
C ILE A 553 17.62 -12.69 -0.21
N ILE A 554 17.08 -13.36 -1.21
CA ILE A 554 17.06 -14.83 -1.27
C ILE A 554 17.86 -15.32 -2.47
N SER A 555 18.82 -16.23 -2.23
CA SER A 555 19.36 -17.09 -3.28
C SER A 555 18.70 -18.45 -3.16
N SER A 556 17.79 -18.77 -4.08
CA SER A 556 16.98 -19.98 -4.04
C SER A 556 17.29 -20.95 -5.17
N ALA A 557 17.30 -22.24 -4.85
CA ALA A 557 17.34 -23.35 -5.78
C ALA A 557 15.94 -23.99 -5.98
N THR A 558 15.03 -23.70 -5.06
CA THR A 558 13.65 -24.23 -5.08
C THR A 558 12.65 -23.30 -5.77
N ALA A 559 12.93 -22.00 -5.88
CA ALA A 559 12.15 -21.07 -6.69
C ALA A 559 12.72 -21.01 -8.11
N ARG A 560 11.92 -21.30 -9.14
CA ARG A 560 12.36 -21.52 -10.52
C ARG A 560 11.49 -20.83 -11.58
N ASP A 561 10.32 -20.35 -11.20
CA ASP A 561 9.38 -19.65 -12.08
C ASP A 561 8.85 -18.36 -11.44
N THR A 562 8.10 -17.59 -12.20
CA THR A 562 7.52 -16.31 -11.78
C THR A 562 6.59 -16.47 -10.58
N HIS A 563 5.77 -17.53 -10.54
CA HIS A 563 4.86 -17.82 -9.42
C HIS A 563 5.63 -18.02 -8.11
N GLN A 564 6.68 -18.80 -8.14
CA GLN A 564 7.49 -19.14 -6.96
C GLN A 564 8.26 -17.92 -6.44
N ILE A 565 8.76 -17.05 -7.34
CA ILE A 565 9.37 -15.76 -6.98
C ILE A 565 8.33 -14.84 -6.35
N ALA A 566 7.14 -14.74 -6.95
CA ALA A 566 6.05 -13.94 -6.40
C ALA A 566 5.64 -14.43 -4.99
N CYS A 567 5.65 -15.73 -4.73
CA CYS A 567 5.45 -16.28 -3.39
C CYS A 567 6.53 -15.78 -2.42
N LEU A 568 7.82 -15.83 -2.79
CA LEU A 568 8.92 -15.33 -1.94
C LEU A 568 8.74 -13.85 -1.61
N ILE A 569 8.41 -13.01 -2.60
CA ILE A 569 8.16 -11.58 -2.43
C ILE A 569 6.94 -11.36 -1.51
N SER A 570 5.86 -12.09 -1.72
CA SER A 570 4.64 -12.01 -0.91
C SER A 570 4.87 -12.39 0.57
N PHE A 571 5.85 -13.23 0.85
CA PHE A 571 6.25 -13.61 2.20
C PHE A 571 7.34 -12.72 2.81
N GLY A 572 7.80 -11.70 2.08
CA GLY A 572 8.64 -10.63 2.61
C GLY A 572 10.06 -10.54 2.06
N ALA A 573 10.40 -11.27 0.99
CA ALA A 573 11.62 -11.01 0.25
C ALA A 573 11.46 -9.75 -0.60
N GLU A 574 12.45 -8.88 -0.66
CA GLU A 574 12.50 -7.79 -1.64
C GLU A 574 13.14 -8.27 -2.94
N PHE A 575 14.06 -9.21 -2.87
CA PHE A 575 14.81 -9.66 -4.03
C PHE A 575 15.11 -11.15 -3.98
N GLY A 576 15.18 -11.75 -5.17
CA GLY A 576 15.54 -13.15 -5.37
C GLY A 576 16.64 -13.33 -6.41
N GLU A 577 17.56 -14.24 -6.14
CA GLU A 577 18.48 -14.81 -7.12
C GLU A 577 18.09 -16.25 -7.39
N LEU A 578 17.95 -16.60 -8.66
CA LEU A 578 17.80 -17.99 -9.09
C LEU A 578 19.17 -18.65 -9.15
N LYS A 579 19.39 -19.66 -8.33
CA LYS A 579 20.67 -20.35 -8.30
C LYS A 579 20.94 -21.19 -9.55
N SER A 580 22.20 -21.33 -9.84
CA SER A 580 22.79 -21.97 -11.02
C SER A 580 22.36 -23.43 -11.30
N ILE A 581 21.54 -24.07 -10.46
CA ILE A 581 20.94 -25.35 -10.80
C ILE A 581 20.12 -25.23 -12.09
N ALA A 582 19.38 -24.13 -12.24
CA ALA A 582 18.64 -23.82 -13.47
C ALA A 582 19.56 -23.62 -14.68
N THR A 583 20.69 -22.92 -14.50
CA THR A 583 21.64 -22.60 -15.57
C THR A 583 22.60 -23.74 -15.93
N SER A 584 22.80 -24.72 -15.05
CA SER A 584 23.61 -25.92 -15.32
C SER A 584 22.83 -27.03 -16.03
N ILE A 585 21.52 -26.86 -16.19
CA ILE A 585 20.60 -27.83 -16.80
C ILE A 585 20.45 -27.60 -18.31
N VAL A 586 20.76 -26.42 -18.80
CA VAL A 586 20.84 -26.04 -20.21
C VAL A 586 22.25 -26.26 -20.74
#